data_3b22392a30aed1c1abcef451178ed120
#
_entry.id   3b22392a30aed1c1abcef451178ed120
#
_cell.length_a   1.000
_cell.length_b   1.000
_cell.length_c   1.000
_cell.angle_alpha   90.00
_cell.angle_beta   90.00
_cell.angle_gamma   90.00
#
_symmetry.space_group_name_H-M   'P 1'
#
loop_
_entity.id
_entity.type
_entity.pdbx_description
1 polymer ?
#
loop_
_entity_poly.entity_id
_entity_poly.type
_entity_poly.pdbx_seq_one_letter_code
_entity_poly.pdbx_strand_id
1 'polypeptide(L)'
;MKQTIIDILDKLKEIPELKYVRVFNNQFQYLEDGETYAFPFPCAFLEVLPQNYTPLLNGFSQSDVDFRIHIGHEQYDSLDGNMEQNLDVFDLRNLVLQKLVLFKPSMCSELFVVNEEQDYTHTGVYHYIIDFRGGVIDKTASNLIEPTLIDPIELQLEVSFVYPQFDFGFNEVFAIDYLNPDIDKREIII
;
A
#
# COMPACT_ATOMS: atom_id res chain seq x y z
N MET A 1 -7.64 -1.51 5.57
CA MET A 1 -8.14 -0.65 4.49
C MET A 1 -8.72 0.70 4.96
N LYS A 2 -9.73 0.75 5.88
CA LYS A 2 -10.36 2.02 6.30
C LYS A 2 -9.34 3.10 6.75
N GLN A 3 -8.37 2.75 7.59
CA GLN A 3 -7.36 3.68 8.08
C GLN A 3 -6.46 4.19 6.95
N THR A 4 -6.07 3.30 6.03
CA THR A 4 -5.30 3.66 4.82
C THR A 4 -5.99 4.76 4.01
N ILE A 5 -7.31 4.63 3.80
CA ILE A 5 -8.13 5.62 3.08
C ILE A 5 -8.15 6.96 3.85
N ILE A 6 -8.35 6.91 5.17
CA ILE A 6 -8.37 8.11 6.01
C ILE A 6 -7.02 8.83 5.93
N ASP A 7 -5.91 8.10 6.05
CA ASP A 7 -4.56 8.69 6.02
C ASP A 7 -4.27 9.41 4.68
N ILE A 8 -4.69 8.80 3.55
CA ILE A 8 -4.54 9.42 2.22
C ILE A 8 -5.41 10.67 2.12
N LEU A 9 -6.68 10.62 2.56
CA LEU A 9 -7.57 11.79 2.54
C LEU A 9 -7.05 12.92 3.42
N ASP A 10 -6.52 12.60 4.60
CA ASP A 10 -5.98 13.61 5.51
C ASP A 10 -4.70 14.22 4.93
N LYS A 11 -3.89 13.40 4.23
CA LYS A 11 -2.71 13.90 3.54
C LYS A 11 -3.05 14.85 2.39
N LEU A 12 -4.11 14.57 1.64
CA LEU A 12 -4.62 15.46 0.60
C LEU A 12 -5.19 16.78 1.17
N LYS A 13 -5.84 16.74 2.34
CA LYS A 13 -6.35 17.94 3.03
C LYS A 13 -5.24 18.89 3.51
N GLU A 14 -4.00 18.44 3.58
CA GLU A 14 -2.86 19.32 3.86
C GLU A 14 -2.53 20.27 2.68
N ILE A 15 -3.14 20.07 1.51
CA ILE A 15 -2.97 20.92 0.33
C ILE A 15 -3.99 22.06 0.45
N PRO A 16 -3.55 23.30 0.75
CA PRO A 16 -4.47 24.40 1.05
C PRO A 16 -5.27 24.87 -0.18
N GLU A 17 -4.78 24.58 -1.38
CA GLU A 17 -5.43 24.88 -2.65
C GLU A 17 -6.69 24.02 -2.86
N LEU A 18 -6.73 22.79 -2.29
CA LEU A 18 -7.89 21.90 -2.39
C LEU A 18 -8.97 22.32 -1.40
N LYS A 19 -10.09 22.85 -1.90
CA LYS A 19 -11.23 23.30 -1.09
C LYS A 19 -12.13 22.16 -0.63
N TYR A 20 -12.08 21.01 -1.32
CA TYR A 20 -12.93 19.87 -1.02
C TYR A 20 -12.21 18.55 -1.28
N VAL A 21 -12.15 17.66 -0.27
CA VAL A 21 -11.49 16.36 -0.36
C VAL A 21 -12.41 15.30 0.25
N ARG A 22 -12.81 14.28 -0.53
CA ARG A 22 -13.71 13.19 -0.11
C ARG A 22 -13.37 11.88 -0.83
N VAL A 23 -14.09 10.84 -0.46
CA VAL A 23 -14.13 9.58 -1.22
C VAL A 23 -14.94 9.80 -2.49
N PHE A 24 -14.50 9.22 -3.61
CA PHE A 24 -15.18 9.29 -4.89
C PHE A 24 -16.48 8.47 -4.88
N ASN A 25 -17.53 9.05 -5.44
CA ASN A 25 -18.82 8.40 -5.65
C ASN A 25 -19.54 9.05 -6.84
N ASN A 26 -18.87 9.10 -8.00
CA ASN A 26 -19.38 9.67 -9.25
C ASN A 26 -19.86 11.14 -9.12
N GLN A 27 -19.23 11.94 -8.26
CA GLN A 27 -19.65 13.31 -7.99
C GLN A 27 -19.69 14.19 -9.24
N PHE A 28 -18.80 13.93 -10.23
CA PHE A 28 -18.75 14.73 -11.46
C PHE A 28 -19.96 14.46 -12.35
N GLN A 29 -20.49 13.22 -12.37
CA GLN A 29 -21.68 12.87 -13.14
C GLN A 29 -22.92 13.62 -12.62
N TYR A 30 -23.05 13.80 -11.31
CA TYR A 30 -24.17 14.53 -10.72
C TYR A 30 -24.21 16.01 -11.11
N LEU A 31 -23.06 16.62 -11.48
CA LEU A 31 -23.00 17.99 -11.99
C LEU A 31 -23.64 18.12 -13.38
N GLU A 32 -23.51 17.09 -14.23
CA GLU A 32 -24.09 17.07 -15.57
C GLU A 32 -25.60 16.88 -15.55
N ASP A 33 -26.11 16.07 -14.61
CA ASP A 33 -27.53 15.79 -14.44
C ASP A 33 -28.30 16.98 -13.83
N GLY A 34 -27.60 18.08 -13.51
CA GLY A 34 -28.19 19.28 -12.93
C GLY A 34 -28.62 19.11 -11.48
N GLU A 35 -28.24 18.01 -10.84
CA GLU A 35 -28.41 17.79 -9.43
C GLU A 35 -27.39 18.63 -8.64
N THR A 36 -27.89 19.45 -7.72
CA THR A 36 -27.13 20.49 -7.03
C THR A 36 -26.29 19.93 -5.88
N TYR A 37 -25.39 19.03 -6.13
CA TYR A 37 -24.29 18.78 -5.20
C TYR A 37 -23.14 19.74 -5.53
N ALA A 38 -23.32 21.00 -5.16
CA ALA A 38 -22.29 22.01 -5.32
C ALA A 38 -21.19 21.76 -4.30
N PHE A 39 -20.10 21.16 -4.72
CA PHE A 39 -18.86 21.19 -3.97
C PHE A 39 -17.92 22.24 -4.57
N PRO A 40 -17.12 22.91 -3.76
CA PRO A 40 -16.23 23.97 -4.24
C PRO A 40 -15.04 23.38 -5.01
N PHE A 41 -14.65 24.03 -6.10
CA PHE A 41 -13.41 23.79 -6.81
C PHE A 41 -12.27 24.66 -6.27
N PRO A 42 -11.01 24.21 -6.36
CA PRO A 42 -10.57 22.89 -6.75
C PRO A 42 -10.92 21.81 -5.72
N CYS A 43 -11.15 20.59 -6.20
CA CYS A 43 -11.50 19.46 -5.35
C CYS A 43 -10.67 18.22 -5.70
N ALA A 44 -10.58 17.30 -4.74
CA ALA A 44 -9.99 15.98 -4.97
C ALA A 44 -10.84 14.88 -4.36
N PHE A 45 -10.95 13.76 -5.06
CA PHE A 45 -11.66 12.58 -4.59
C PHE A 45 -10.75 11.36 -4.67
N LEU A 46 -10.84 10.51 -3.66
CA LEU A 46 -10.12 9.23 -3.60
C LEU A 46 -11.05 8.09 -3.96
N GLU A 47 -10.72 7.34 -5.00
CA GLU A 47 -11.33 6.07 -5.35
C GLU A 47 -10.34 4.92 -5.06
N VAL A 48 -10.86 3.78 -4.60
CA VAL A 48 -10.10 2.55 -4.47
C VAL A 48 -10.53 1.61 -5.57
N LEU A 49 -9.62 1.30 -6.49
CA LEU A 49 -9.93 0.43 -7.63
C LEU A 49 -10.08 -1.04 -7.19
N PRO A 50 -10.73 -1.89 -8.01
CA PRO A 50 -10.88 -3.31 -7.73
C PRO A 50 -9.54 -3.98 -7.44
N GLN A 51 -9.52 -4.88 -6.44
CA GLN A 51 -8.31 -5.49 -5.91
C GLN A 51 -8.36 -7.00 -6.04
N ASN A 52 -7.19 -7.61 -6.28
CA ASN A 52 -6.99 -9.05 -6.23
C ASN A 52 -6.11 -9.38 -5.01
N TYR A 53 -6.64 -10.21 -4.11
CA TYR A 53 -5.93 -10.62 -2.91
C TYR A 53 -5.21 -11.95 -3.11
N THR A 54 -3.95 -12.00 -2.69
CA THR A 54 -3.19 -13.25 -2.56
C THR A 54 -3.22 -13.67 -1.10
N PRO A 55 -3.73 -14.88 -0.79
CA PRO A 55 -3.75 -15.38 0.58
C PRO A 55 -2.33 -15.66 1.07
N LEU A 56 -2.08 -15.30 2.33
CA LEU A 56 -0.88 -15.60 3.08
C LEU A 56 -1.22 -16.58 4.22
N LEU A 57 -0.19 -17.02 4.96
CA LEU A 57 -0.38 -17.86 6.14
C LEU A 57 -1.14 -17.11 7.24
N ASN A 58 -1.82 -17.85 8.12
CA ASN A 58 -2.48 -17.34 9.33
C ASN A 58 -3.60 -16.33 9.06
N GLY A 59 -4.32 -16.44 7.94
CA GLY A 59 -5.44 -15.56 7.62
C GLY A 59 -5.05 -14.15 7.19
N PHE A 60 -3.79 -13.91 6.91
CA PHE A 60 -3.35 -12.68 6.24
C PHE A 60 -3.64 -12.77 4.74
N SER A 61 -3.88 -11.63 4.13
CA SER A 61 -3.90 -11.50 2.68
C SER A 61 -3.15 -10.25 2.24
N GLN A 62 -2.56 -10.32 1.06
CA GLN A 62 -1.81 -9.23 0.45
C GLN A 62 -2.44 -8.85 -0.87
N SER A 63 -2.46 -7.56 -1.17
CA SER A 63 -2.87 -7.02 -2.47
C SER A 63 -2.04 -5.81 -2.84
N ASP A 64 -1.73 -5.65 -4.11
CA ASP A 64 -1.34 -4.37 -4.67
C ASP A 64 -2.62 -3.61 -5.00
N VAL A 65 -2.80 -2.47 -4.36
CA VAL A 65 -4.00 -1.65 -4.42
C VAL A 65 -3.72 -0.40 -5.22
N ASP A 66 -4.57 -0.11 -6.20
CA ASP A 66 -4.54 1.14 -6.92
C ASP A 66 -5.51 2.13 -6.27
N PHE A 67 -4.95 3.24 -5.83
CA PHE A 67 -5.65 4.40 -5.28
C PHE A 67 -5.71 5.47 -6.34
N ARG A 68 -6.90 5.74 -6.86
CA ARG A 68 -7.14 6.74 -7.90
C ARG A 68 -7.51 8.06 -7.26
N ILE A 69 -6.78 9.11 -7.60
CA ILE A 69 -7.07 10.48 -7.19
C ILE A 69 -7.67 11.23 -8.37
N HIS A 70 -8.92 11.63 -8.22
CA HIS A 70 -9.62 12.47 -9.16
C HIS A 70 -9.46 13.93 -8.73
N ILE A 71 -8.81 14.75 -9.55
CA ILE A 71 -8.66 16.18 -9.34
C ILE A 71 -9.69 16.88 -10.22
N GLY A 72 -10.58 17.65 -9.61
CA GLY A 72 -11.54 18.50 -10.32
C GLY A 72 -11.15 19.96 -10.22
N HIS A 73 -11.15 20.63 -11.34
CA HIS A 73 -10.96 22.08 -11.46
C HIS A 73 -12.04 22.67 -12.34
N GLU A 74 -12.35 23.95 -12.16
CA GLU A 74 -13.25 24.66 -13.09
C GLU A 74 -12.62 24.66 -14.48
N GLN A 75 -13.42 24.31 -15.46
CA GLN A 75 -12.99 24.42 -16.85
C GLN A 75 -13.32 25.81 -17.37
N TYR A 76 -12.31 26.53 -17.80
CA TYR A 76 -12.48 27.83 -18.45
C TYR A 76 -12.64 27.67 -19.96
N ASP A 77 -13.64 28.34 -20.50
CA ASP A 77 -13.86 28.30 -21.95
C ASP A 77 -12.72 29.03 -22.68
N SER A 78 -12.17 28.40 -23.72
CA SER A 78 -11.13 28.98 -24.56
C SER A 78 -11.58 30.22 -25.32
N LEU A 79 -12.90 30.41 -25.50
CA LEU A 79 -13.46 31.59 -26.14
C LEU A 79 -13.32 32.86 -25.30
N ASP A 80 -13.22 32.72 -23.98
CA ASP A 80 -13.08 33.85 -23.05
C ASP A 80 -11.61 34.26 -22.82
N GLY A 81 -10.63 33.59 -23.44
CA GLY A 81 -9.21 33.87 -23.27
C GLY A 81 -8.60 33.43 -21.96
N ASN A 82 -9.34 32.62 -21.17
CA ASN A 82 -8.93 32.13 -19.86
C ASN A 82 -8.31 30.72 -19.92
N MET A 83 -7.88 30.30 -21.13
CA MET A 83 -7.36 28.93 -21.34
C MET A 83 -6.12 28.65 -20.47
N GLU A 84 -5.31 29.64 -20.18
CA GLU A 84 -4.12 29.49 -19.32
C GLU A 84 -4.48 29.07 -17.90
N GLN A 85 -5.67 29.41 -17.40
CA GLN A 85 -6.14 29.01 -16.07
C GLN A 85 -6.42 27.51 -15.97
N ASN A 86 -6.67 26.83 -17.11
CA ASN A 86 -6.76 25.37 -17.13
C ASN A 86 -5.40 24.71 -16.81
N LEU A 87 -4.29 25.42 -16.96
CA LEU A 87 -2.96 24.93 -16.60
C LEU A 87 -2.75 24.85 -15.07
N ASP A 88 -3.55 25.56 -14.28
CA ASP A 88 -3.50 25.53 -12.82
C ASP A 88 -3.76 24.12 -12.25
N VAL A 89 -4.44 23.26 -13.01
CA VAL A 89 -4.62 21.85 -12.66
C VAL A 89 -3.28 21.11 -12.54
N PHE A 90 -2.27 21.50 -13.32
CA PHE A 90 -0.94 20.90 -13.25
C PHE A 90 -0.16 21.32 -11.99
N ASP A 91 -0.44 22.50 -11.46
CA ASP A 91 0.10 22.91 -10.15
C ASP A 91 -0.54 22.08 -9.04
N LEU A 92 -1.84 21.86 -9.07
CA LEU A 92 -2.53 20.95 -8.14
C LEU A 92 -1.99 19.51 -8.28
N ARG A 93 -1.83 19.03 -9.50
CA ARG A 93 -1.20 17.73 -9.79
C ARG A 93 0.18 17.63 -9.11
N ASN A 94 1.03 18.64 -9.25
CA ASN A 94 2.36 18.65 -8.65
C ASN A 94 2.30 18.63 -7.12
N LEU A 95 1.36 19.37 -6.51
CA LEU A 95 1.15 19.35 -5.06
C LEU A 95 0.67 17.97 -4.56
N VAL A 96 -0.25 17.33 -5.29
CA VAL A 96 -0.70 15.97 -4.97
C VAL A 96 0.47 14.97 -5.04
N LEU A 97 1.30 15.05 -6.08
CA LEU A 97 2.48 14.20 -6.20
C LEU A 97 3.47 14.41 -5.05
N GLN A 98 3.76 15.66 -4.69
CA GLN A 98 4.65 15.99 -3.57
C GLN A 98 4.14 15.45 -2.24
N LYS A 99 2.84 15.34 -2.06
CA LYS A 99 2.23 14.84 -0.83
C LYS A 99 2.12 13.32 -0.77
N LEU A 100 1.86 12.67 -1.89
CA LEU A 100 1.52 11.25 -1.92
C LEU A 100 2.65 10.33 -2.41
N VAL A 101 3.58 10.80 -3.25
CA VAL A 101 4.72 9.96 -3.68
C VAL A 101 5.60 9.63 -2.46
N LEU A 102 5.90 8.36 -2.27
CA LEU A 102 6.62 7.81 -1.13
C LEU A 102 5.91 8.00 0.24
N PHE A 103 4.68 8.55 0.25
CA PHE A 103 3.88 8.56 1.46
C PHE A 103 3.50 7.12 1.83
N LYS A 104 3.60 6.78 3.12
CA LYS A 104 3.30 5.46 3.65
C LYS A 104 2.06 5.51 4.55
N PRO A 105 0.86 5.22 4.01
CA PRO A 105 -0.34 5.13 4.82
C PRO A 105 -0.29 3.93 5.77
N SER A 106 -1.15 3.92 6.79
CA SER A 106 -1.29 2.78 7.71
C SER A 106 -1.63 1.50 6.96
N MET A 107 -0.99 0.40 7.29
CA MET A 107 -1.19 -0.93 6.68
C MET A 107 -0.92 -0.99 5.17
N CYS A 108 -0.21 -0.01 4.64
CA CYS A 108 0.17 0.07 3.24
C CYS A 108 1.68 0.29 3.09
N SER A 109 2.25 -0.10 1.97
CA SER A 109 3.60 0.31 1.58
C SER A 109 3.62 1.77 1.16
N GLU A 110 4.77 2.28 0.80
CA GLU A 110 4.90 3.57 0.14
C GLU A 110 4.12 3.60 -1.17
N LEU A 111 3.53 4.76 -1.48
CA LEU A 111 2.75 4.96 -2.69
C LEU A 111 3.64 5.39 -3.86
N PHE A 112 3.39 4.80 -5.03
CA PHE A 112 4.06 5.15 -6.28
C PHE A 112 3.03 5.50 -7.35
N VAL A 113 3.34 6.47 -8.19
CA VAL A 113 2.50 6.79 -9.36
C VAL A 113 2.63 5.67 -10.39
N VAL A 114 1.52 5.21 -10.92
CA VAL A 114 1.47 4.17 -11.98
C VAL A 114 0.84 4.65 -13.26
N ASN A 115 -0.08 5.63 -13.20
CA ASN A 115 -0.74 6.18 -14.36
C ASN A 115 -1.21 7.61 -14.10
N GLU A 116 -1.29 8.40 -15.13
CA GLU A 116 -1.93 9.71 -15.12
C GLU A 116 -2.71 9.88 -16.42
N GLU A 117 -3.92 10.44 -16.34
CA GLU A 117 -4.75 10.70 -17.51
C GLU A 117 -5.67 11.89 -17.28
N GLN A 118 -6.11 12.52 -18.36
CA GLN A 118 -7.18 13.51 -18.33
C GLN A 118 -8.47 12.87 -18.83
N ASP A 119 -9.54 13.01 -18.06
CA ASP A 119 -10.87 12.59 -18.45
C ASP A 119 -11.63 13.74 -19.11
N TYR A 120 -12.07 13.53 -20.35
CA TYR A 120 -12.78 14.51 -21.17
C TYR A 120 -14.29 14.26 -21.20
N THR A 121 -14.80 13.32 -20.42
CA THR A 121 -16.21 12.94 -20.44
C THR A 121 -17.11 13.98 -19.80
N HIS A 122 -16.57 14.85 -18.94
CA HIS A 122 -17.32 15.82 -18.16
C HIS A 122 -17.21 17.22 -18.77
N THR A 123 -18.35 17.81 -19.16
CA THR A 123 -18.41 19.19 -19.62
C THR A 123 -18.42 20.16 -18.42
N GLY A 124 -17.61 21.22 -18.48
CA GLY A 124 -17.54 22.22 -17.40
C GLY A 124 -16.62 21.90 -16.23
N VAL A 125 -16.01 20.71 -16.23
CA VAL A 125 -15.00 20.32 -15.22
C VAL A 125 -13.74 19.88 -15.95
N TYR A 126 -12.60 20.46 -15.55
CA TYR A 126 -11.32 19.91 -15.91
C TYR A 126 -11.02 18.76 -14.95
N HIS A 127 -11.16 17.53 -15.43
CA HIS A 127 -11.00 16.33 -14.64
C HIS A 127 -9.65 15.66 -14.96
N TYR A 128 -8.76 15.62 -13.95
CA TYR A 128 -7.45 14.98 -14.05
C TYR A 128 -7.35 13.81 -13.07
N ILE A 129 -6.80 12.71 -13.51
CA ILE A 129 -6.75 11.46 -12.77
C ILE A 129 -5.30 11.06 -12.55
N ILE A 130 -4.96 10.64 -11.34
CA ILE A 130 -3.64 10.11 -10.97
C ILE A 130 -3.86 8.79 -10.22
N ASP A 131 -3.27 7.71 -10.73
CA ASP A 131 -3.31 6.42 -10.08
C ASP A 131 -2.01 6.18 -9.30
N PHE A 132 -2.16 5.90 -8.01
CA PHE A 132 -1.09 5.51 -7.11
C PHE A 132 -1.24 4.04 -6.75
N ARG A 133 -0.14 3.31 -6.68
CA ARG A 133 -0.12 1.91 -6.22
C ARG A 133 0.61 1.78 -4.90
N GLY A 134 0.06 0.95 -4.00
CA GLY A 134 0.69 0.56 -2.75
C GLY A 134 0.33 -0.87 -2.37
N GLY A 135 1.28 -1.60 -1.80
CA GLY A 135 1.05 -2.95 -1.27
C GLY A 135 0.34 -2.89 0.08
N VAL A 136 -0.83 -3.52 0.18
CA VAL A 136 -1.64 -3.58 1.42
C VAL A 136 -1.64 -4.99 1.97
N ILE A 137 -1.44 -5.11 3.28
CA ILE A 137 -1.59 -6.38 4.01
C ILE A 137 -2.86 -6.28 4.86
N ASP A 138 -3.84 -7.12 4.52
CA ASP A 138 -5.05 -7.26 5.33
C ASP A 138 -4.86 -8.35 6.39
N LYS A 139 -5.02 -7.95 7.65
CA LYS A 139 -4.91 -8.81 8.83
C LYS A 139 -6.26 -9.11 9.48
N THR A 140 -7.36 -8.70 8.86
CA THR A 140 -8.69 -8.77 9.48
C THR A 140 -9.07 -10.19 9.86
N ALA A 141 -8.77 -11.15 8.99
CA ALA A 141 -9.08 -12.56 9.24
C ALA A 141 -8.14 -13.23 10.25
N SER A 142 -6.94 -12.70 10.48
CA SER A 142 -5.98 -13.28 11.44
C SER A 142 -6.46 -13.22 12.89
N ASN A 143 -7.32 -12.27 13.23
CA ASN A 143 -7.91 -12.13 14.56
C ASN A 143 -8.97 -13.20 14.87
N LEU A 144 -9.39 -13.95 13.86
CA LEU A 144 -10.37 -15.05 13.99
C LEU A 144 -9.69 -16.40 14.25
N ILE A 145 -8.37 -16.47 14.07
CA ILE A 145 -7.60 -17.69 14.33
C ILE A 145 -7.09 -17.58 15.77
N GLU A 146 -7.77 -18.27 16.69
CA GLU A 146 -7.20 -18.48 18.01
C GLU A 146 -5.86 -19.20 17.83
N PRO A 147 -4.76 -18.69 18.43
CA PRO A 147 -3.49 -19.41 18.38
C PRO A 147 -3.70 -20.74 19.09
N THR A 148 -3.86 -21.80 18.33
CA THR A 148 -3.75 -23.15 18.88
C THR A 148 -2.31 -23.27 19.33
N LEU A 149 -2.09 -23.24 20.64
CA LEU A 149 -0.78 -23.59 21.22
C LEU A 149 -0.54 -25.03 20.79
N ILE A 150 0.23 -25.20 19.71
CA ILE A 150 0.80 -26.49 19.42
C ILE A 150 1.89 -26.66 20.47
N ASP A 151 1.68 -27.60 21.39
CA ASP A 151 2.74 -27.99 22.33
C ASP A 151 4.02 -28.17 21.51
N PRO A 152 5.16 -27.61 21.99
CA PRO A 152 6.40 -27.74 21.26
C PRO A 152 6.63 -29.23 21.06
N ILE A 153 6.55 -29.69 19.81
CA ILE A 153 6.97 -31.04 19.46
C ILE A 153 8.46 -31.06 19.77
N GLU A 154 8.85 -31.73 20.84
CA GLU A 154 10.25 -32.06 21.06
C GLU A 154 10.71 -32.89 19.86
N LEU A 155 11.32 -32.21 18.90
CA LEU A 155 12.03 -32.84 17.82
C LEU A 155 13.28 -33.48 18.42
N GLN A 156 13.15 -34.73 18.87
CA GLN A 156 14.32 -35.56 19.13
C GLN A 156 14.90 -35.94 17.77
N LEU A 157 15.83 -35.12 17.29
CA LEU A 157 16.66 -35.46 16.16
C LEU A 157 17.71 -36.50 16.61
N GLU A 158 17.41 -37.79 16.49
CA GLU A 158 18.44 -38.83 16.53
C GLU A 158 19.24 -38.75 15.21
N VAL A 159 20.32 -37.98 15.25
CA VAL A 159 21.27 -37.96 14.15
C VAL A 159 22.24 -39.14 14.36
N SER A 160 21.93 -40.28 13.75
CA SER A 160 22.92 -41.39 13.68
C SER A 160 23.89 -41.13 12.52
N PHE A 161 25.10 -40.70 12.87
CA PHE A 161 26.19 -40.64 11.89
C PHE A 161 26.75 -42.03 11.67
N VAL A 162 26.46 -42.62 10.51
CA VAL A 162 27.19 -43.82 10.05
C VAL A 162 28.49 -43.32 9.42
N TYR A 163 29.54 -43.29 10.21
CA TYR A 163 30.88 -43.07 9.63
C TYR A 163 31.31 -44.34 8.86
N PRO A 164 31.73 -44.21 7.59
CA PRO A 164 32.48 -45.30 6.96
C PRO A 164 33.76 -45.52 7.79
N GLN A 165 33.98 -46.74 8.26
CA GLN A 165 35.22 -47.10 8.97
C GLN A 165 36.39 -46.90 8.04
N PHE A 166 37.03 -45.75 8.08
CA PHE A 166 38.42 -45.61 7.63
C PHE A 166 39.28 -45.81 8.86
N ASP A 167 39.99 -46.93 8.85
CA ASP A 167 40.92 -47.34 9.88
C ASP A 167 42.20 -46.47 9.79
N PHE A 168 42.13 -45.25 10.32
CA PHE A 168 43.28 -44.39 10.52
C PHE A 168 43.59 -44.33 12.02
N GLY A 169 44.05 -45.36 12.65
CA GLY A 169 44.78 -45.47 13.91
C GLY A 169 44.79 -44.33 14.92
N PHE A 170 43.81 -43.46 14.96
CA PHE A 170 43.65 -42.36 15.96
C PHE A 170 42.38 -42.57 16.76
N ASN A 171 42.55 -43.01 18.00
CA ASN A 171 41.48 -43.09 18.98
C ASN A 171 41.31 -41.70 19.68
N GLU A 172 40.63 -40.78 19.04
CA GLU A 172 40.08 -39.66 19.75
C GLU A 172 38.56 -39.58 19.49
N VAL A 173 37.82 -39.88 20.56
CA VAL A 173 36.35 -39.75 20.59
C VAL A 173 36.00 -38.34 20.98
N PHE A 174 35.59 -37.53 20.04
CA PHE A 174 34.99 -36.23 20.35
C PHE A 174 33.49 -36.42 20.64
N ALA A 175 33.10 -36.39 21.91
CA ALA A 175 31.70 -36.28 22.30
C ALA A 175 31.33 -34.81 22.25
N ILE A 176 30.50 -34.39 21.27
CA ILE A 176 29.93 -33.06 21.25
C ILE A 176 28.62 -33.12 22.03
N ASP A 177 28.63 -32.51 23.22
CA ASP A 177 27.43 -32.38 24.06
C ASP A 177 26.61 -31.16 23.58
N TYR A 178 25.55 -31.42 22.79
CA TYR A 178 24.65 -30.40 22.26
C TYR A 178 23.65 -29.84 23.29
N LEU A 179 23.68 -30.29 24.51
CA LEU A 179 22.76 -29.88 25.57
C LEU A 179 23.30 -28.78 26.50
N ASN A 180 24.49 -28.24 26.23
CA ASN A 180 25.03 -27.15 27.01
C ASN A 180 24.69 -25.77 26.38
N PRO A 181 23.78 -24.97 26.94
CA PRO A 181 23.37 -23.69 26.38
C PRO A 181 24.44 -22.59 26.48
N ASP A 182 25.57 -22.84 27.15
CA ASP A 182 26.62 -21.85 27.40
C ASP A 182 27.82 -21.92 26.44
N ILE A 183 27.73 -22.74 25.37
CA ILE A 183 28.80 -22.74 24.35
C ILE A 183 28.69 -21.49 23.47
N ASP A 184 29.67 -20.59 23.62
CA ASP A 184 29.83 -19.40 22.77
C ASP A 184 30.00 -19.81 21.30
N LYS A 185 29.01 -19.44 20.48
CA LYS A 185 28.92 -19.81 19.05
C LYS A 185 30.06 -19.21 18.17
N ARG A 186 31.09 -18.63 18.77
CA ARG A 186 32.18 -17.95 18.05
C ARG A 186 33.40 -18.79 17.75
N GLU A 187 33.43 -20.06 18.15
CA GLU A 187 34.58 -20.96 17.90
C GLU A 187 34.24 -22.17 17.03
N ILE A 188 33.54 -22.01 15.93
CA ILE A 188 33.53 -23.03 14.90
C ILE A 188 34.54 -22.60 13.83
N ILE A 189 35.80 -23.03 14.00
CA ILE A 189 36.80 -22.98 12.95
C ILE A 189 36.78 -24.34 12.26
N ILE A 190 36.41 -24.35 10.97
CA ILE A 190 36.55 -25.52 10.08
C ILE A 190 37.95 -25.52 9.51
#